data_14633fee2788c3cf98427626feb2a471
#
_entry.id   14633fee2788c3cf98427626feb2a471
#
_cell.length_a   1.000
_cell.length_b   1.000
_cell.length_c   1.000
_cell.angle_alpha   90.00
_cell.angle_beta   90.00
_cell.angle_gamma   90.00
#
_symmetry.space_group_name_H-M   'P 1'
#
loop_
_entity.id
_entity.type
_entity.pdbx_description
1 polymer ?
#
loop_
_entity_poly.entity_id
_entity_poly.type
_entity_poly.pdbx_seq_one_letter_code
_entity_poly.pdbx_strand_id
1 'polypeptide(L)'
;MNLYHCMIELKQDAKALAFSAAAEAWLSRLQSRGIIVGWRLLRRKFGLASGPHTDFLLEIEVEGLSQLDSAFRALASGEDDDERRYNQFHQMIGRAEVGLYRPYPDPSQRERIAFI
;
A
#
# COMPACT_ATOMS: atom_id res chain seq x y z
N MET A 1 6.68 -12.21 5.89
CA MET A 1 5.73 -11.09 5.74
C MET A 1 6.47 -9.80 5.56
N ASN A 2 6.09 -9.04 4.56
CA ASN A 2 6.58 -7.67 4.38
C ASN A 2 5.38 -6.75 4.27
N LEU A 3 5.46 -5.59 4.89
CA LEU A 3 4.40 -4.60 4.90
C LEU A 3 4.85 -3.36 4.14
N TYR A 4 4.18 -3.10 3.02
CA TYR A 4 4.34 -1.86 2.26
C TYR A 4 3.39 -0.82 2.86
N HIS A 5 3.96 0.23 3.41
CA HIS A 5 3.26 1.20 4.24
C HIS A 5 3.24 2.54 3.51
N CYS A 6 2.04 3.02 3.19
CA CYS A 6 1.86 4.26 2.45
C CYS A 6 1.11 5.28 3.30
N MET A 7 1.73 6.42 3.55
CA MET A 7 1.10 7.56 4.19
C MET A 7 0.59 8.49 3.10
N ILE A 8 -0.74 8.72 3.06
CA ILE A 8 -1.39 9.35 1.91
C ILE A 8 -2.17 10.58 2.34
N GLU A 9 -1.98 11.69 1.61
CA GLU A 9 -2.87 12.84 1.62
C GLU A 9 -3.56 12.97 0.27
N LEU A 10 -4.88 13.18 0.30
CA LEU A 10 -5.66 13.35 -0.91
C LEU A 10 -5.52 14.75 -1.47
N LYS A 11 -5.73 14.89 -2.77
CA LYS A 11 -5.93 16.19 -3.39
C LYS A 11 -7.13 16.90 -2.77
N GLN A 12 -7.11 18.24 -2.81
CA GLN A 12 -8.10 19.07 -2.14
C GLN A 12 -9.54 18.80 -2.59
N ASP A 13 -9.73 18.45 -3.84
CA ASP A 13 -11.04 18.15 -4.44
C ASP A 13 -11.42 16.67 -4.39
N ALA A 14 -10.54 15.80 -3.94
CA ALA A 14 -10.79 14.36 -3.85
C ALA A 14 -11.67 14.04 -2.65
N LYS A 15 -12.62 13.13 -2.86
CA LYS A 15 -13.55 12.69 -1.82
C LYS A 15 -13.10 11.38 -1.21
N ALA A 16 -13.14 11.31 0.12
CA ALA A 16 -12.67 10.16 0.89
C ALA A 16 -13.37 8.85 0.49
N LEU A 17 -14.68 8.87 0.31
CA LEU A 17 -15.43 7.67 -0.08
C LEU A 17 -15.08 7.21 -1.50
N ALA A 18 -14.89 8.14 -2.43
CA ALA A 18 -14.46 7.81 -3.79
C ALA A 18 -13.05 7.22 -3.79
N PHE A 19 -12.14 7.75 -2.98
CA PHE A 19 -10.81 7.21 -2.80
C PHE A 19 -10.84 5.78 -2.23
N SER A 20 -11.62 5.55 -1.19
CA SER A 20 -11.80 4.23 -0.60
C SER A 20 -12.33 3.21 -1.59
N ALA A 21 -13.32 3.59 -2.39
CA ALA A 21 -13.88 2.71 -3.43
C ALA A 21 -12.85 2.38 -4.51
N ALA A 22 -12.06 3.36 -4.93
CA ALA A 22 -11.01 3.14 -5.93
C ALA A 22 -9.88 2.24 -5.38
N ALA A 23 -9.49 2.42 -4.11
CA ALA A 23 -8.52 1.56 -3.44
C ALA A 23 -9.02 0.10 -3.39
N GLU A 24 -10.27 -0.10 -2.99
CA GLU A 24 -10.87 -1.44 -2.94
C GLU A 24 -10.92 -2.09 -4.31
N ALA A 25 -11.33 -1.36 -5.34
CA ALA A 25 -11.43 -1.89 -6.69
C ALA A 25 -10.08 -2.37 -7.23
N TRP A 26 -9.01 -1.64 -6.95
CA TRP A 26 -7.67 -2.01 -7.40
C TRP A 26 -7.04 -3.11 -6.54
N LEU A 27 -7.01 -2.91 -5.23
CA LEU A 27 -6.27 -3.78 -4.31
C LEU A 27 -6.94 -5.12 -4.10
N SER A 28 -8.27 -5.18 -4.08
CA SER A 28 -8.99 -6.45 -3.99
C SER A 28 -8.77 -7.31 -5.24
N ARG A 29 -8.62 -6.69 -6.40
CA ARG A 29 -8.25 -7.40 -7.62
C ARG A 29 -6.84 -7.99 -7.52
N LEU A 30 -5.87 -7.23 -7.03
CA LEU A 30 -4.52 -7.75 -6.82
C LEU A 30 -4.51 -8.91 -5.82
N GLN A 31 -5.28 -8.80 -4.75
CA GLN A 31 -5.41 -9.86 -3.75
C GLN A 31 -6.05 -11.12 -4.35
N SER A 32 -7.12 -10.99 -5.12
CA SER A 32 -7.79 -12.13 -5.74
C SER A 32 -6.90 -12.86 -6.74
N ARG A 33 -5.96 -12.16 -7.36
CA ARG A 33 -4.97 -12.73 -8.29
C ARG A 33 -3.72 -13.27 -7.60
N GLY A 34 -3.64 -13.19 -6.28
CA GLY A 34 -2.49 -13.66 -5.51
C GLY A 34 -1.25 -12.77 -5.62
N ILE A 35 -1.38 -11.56 -6.16
CA ILE A 35 -0.27 -10.61 -6.31
C ILE A 35 0.12 -10.01 -4.96
N ILE A 36 -0.87 -9.80 -4.08
CA ILE A 36 -0.66 -9.39 -2.69
C ILE A 36 -1.36 -10.35 -1.75
N VAL A 37 -0.93 -10.40 -0.49
CA VAL A 37 -1.57 -11.23 0.54
C VAL A 37 -2.83 -10.55 1.07
N GLY A 38 -2.75 -9.28 1.35
CA GLY A 38 -3.86 -8.51 1.88
C GLY A 38 -3.56 -7.03 1.88
N TRP A 39 -4.53 -6.24 2.30
CA TRP A 39 -4.38 -4.80 2.40
C TRP A 39 -5.40 -4.25 3.39
N ARG A 40 -5.14 -3.05 3.90
CA ARG A 40 -6.12 -2.29 4.66
C ARG A 40 -5.90 -0.80 4.51
N LEU A 41 -6.99 -0.05 4.55
CA LEU A 41 -6.99 1.39 4.49
C LEU A 41 -7.52 1.93 5.81
N LEU A 42 -6.73 2.77 6.47
CA LEU A 42 -7.06 3.39 7.74
C LEU A 42 -7.13 4.90 7.56
N ARG A 43 -8.05 5.54 8.26
CA ARG A 43 -8.18 6.99 8.25
C ARG A 43 -7.83 7.57 9.61
N ARG A 44 -7.10 8.68 9.61
CA ARG A 44 -6.83 9.45 10.83
C ARG A 44 -8.14 9.93 11.45
N LYS A 45 -8.29 9.73 12.75
CA LYS A 45 -9.51 10.07 13.49
C LYS A 45 -9.31 11.29 14.39
N PHE A 46 -10.31 12.18 14.42
CA PHE A 46 -10.43 13.31 15.35
C PHE A 46 -9.22 14.26 15.36
N GLY A 47 -8.43 14.29 14.32
CA GLY A 47 -7.19 15.05 14.34
C GLY A 47 -6.15 14.53 15.32
N LEU A 48 -6.31 13.31 15.84
CA LEU A 48 -5.36 12.69 16.75
C LEU A 48 -4.13 12.24 16.00
N ALA A 49 -3.22 13.18 15.78
CA ALA A 49 -1.94 12.93 15.15
C ALA A 49 -0.95 13.98 15.58
N SER A 50 0.29 13.59 15.71
CA SER A 50 1.40 14.49 15.90
C SER A 50 2.43 14.31 14.79
N GLY A 51 3.10 15.41 14.43
CA GLY A 51 4.08 15.38 13.35
C GLY A 51 3.48 15.09 11.98
N PRO A 52 4.15 14.30 11.14
CA PRO A 52 3.81 14.18 9.72
C PRO A 52 2.74 13.13 9.40
N HIS A 53 1.87 12.78 10.34
CA HIS A 53 0.80 11.81 10.06
C HIS A 53 -0.19 12.37 9.05
N THR A 54 -0.50 11.57 8.04
CA THR A 54 -1.38 11.94 6.92
C THR A 54 -2.84 11.54 7.17
N ASP A 55 -3.74 11.96 6.28
CA ASP A 55 -5.16 11.64 6.38
C ASP A 55 -5.45 10.14 6.30
N PHE A 56 -4.71 9.42 5.47
CA PHE A 56 -4.88 8.00 5.26
C PHE A 56 -3.56 7.25 5.43
N LEU A 57 -3.70 6.02 5.90
CA LEU A 57 -2.64 5.04 5.97
C LEU A 57 -3.09 3.81 5.20
N LEU A 58 -2.35 3.47 4.14
CA LEU A 58 -2.56 2.26 3.36
C LEU A 58 -1.46 1.27 3.69
N GLU A 59 -1.85 0.07 4.07
CA GLU A 59 -0.93 -1.02 4.33
C GLU A 59 -1.20 -2.16 3.35
N ILE A 60 -0.17 -2.59 2.65
CA ILE A 60 -0.23 -3.71 1.68
C ILE A 60 0.72 -4.79 2.17
N GLU A 61 0.18 -5.97 2.46
CA GLU A 61 0.97 -7.11 2.89
C GLU A 61 1.37 -7.95 1.69
N VAL A 62 2.67 -8.26 1.59
CA VAL A 62 3.24 -9.16 0.61
C VAL A 62 4.09 -10.22 1.30
N GLU A 63 4.24 -11.40 0.69
CA GLU A 63 5.08 -12.47 1.23
C GLU A 63 6.55 -12.08 1.20
N GLY A 64 7.01 -11.54 0.08
CA GLY A 64 8.38 -11.13 -0.12
C GLY A 64 8.52 -10.06 -1.17
N LEU A 65 9.76 -9.63 -1.40
CA LEU A 65 10.07 -8.57 -2.37
C LEU A 65 9.71 -8.97 -3.80
N SER A 66 9.78 -10.26 -4.13
CA SER A 66 9.38 -10.74 -5.44
C SER A 66 7.89 -10.52 -5.73
N GLN A 67 7.05 -10.68 -4.72
CA GLN A 67 5.62 -10.41 -4.85
C GLN A 67 5.34 -8.93 -5.04
N LEU A 68 6.05 -8.06 -4.32
CA LEU A 68 5.95 -6.62 -4.49
C LEU A 68 6.41 -6.20 -5.90
N ASP A 69 7.51 -6.75 -6.39
CA ASP A 69 8.00 -6.53 -7.75
C ASP A 69 6.95 -6.96 -8.78
N SER A 70 6.32 -8.11 -8.57
CA SER A 70 5.24 -8.60 -9.44
C SER A 70 4.04 -7.64 -9.46
N ALA A 71 3.71 -7.03 -8.32
CA ALA A 71 2.63 -6.04 -8.24
C ALA A 71 2.95 -4.82 -9.11
N PHE A 72 4.16 -4.29 -9.03
CA PHE A 72 4.58 -3.17 -9.87
C PHE A 72 4.66 -3.53 -11.35
N ARG A 73 5.13 -4.74 -11.68
CA ARG A 73 5.16 -5.21 -13.07
C ARG A 73 3.77 -5.38 -13.66
N ALA A 74 2.81 -5.80 -12.86
CA ALA A 74 1.42 -5.91 -13.31
C ALA A 74 0.85 -4.55 -13.74
N LEU A 75 1.29 -3.46 -13.10
CA LEU A 75 0.92 -2.11 -13.52
C LEU A 75 1.59 -1.72 -14.83
N ALA A 76 2.84 -2.11 -15.03
CA ALA A 76 3.61 -1.73 -16.22
C ALA A 76 3.22 -2.54 -17.47
N SER A 77 2.84 -3.82 -17.31
CA SER A 77 2.48 -4.70 -18.41
C SER A 77 1.04 -4.53 -18.91
N GLY A 78 0.26 -3.69 -18.21
CA GLY A 78 -0.99 -3.12 -18.62
C GLY A 78 -2.01 -4.03 -19.29
N GLU A 79 -2.72 -4.87 -18.53
CA GLU A 79 -4.10 -5.09 -18.91
C GLU A 79 -4.82 -3.76 -18.66
N ASP A 80 -5.52 -3.24 -19.65
CA ASP A 80 -6.16 -1.91 -19.60
C ASP A 80 -7.03 -1.71 -18.34
N ASP A 81 -7.65 -2.77 -17.84
CA ASP A 81 -8.50 -2.70 -16.65
C ASP A 81 -7.70 -2.49 -15.37
N ASP A 82 -6.56 -3.13 -15.20
CA ASP A 82 -5.70 -2.95 -14.04
C ASP A 82 -5.08 -1.55 -14.03
N GLU A 83 -4.63 -1.08 -15.16
CA GLU A 83 -4.09 0.26 -15.31
C GLU A 83 -5.15 1.32 -15.02
N ARG A 84 -6.36 1.15 -15.52
CA ARG A 84 -7.46 2.05 -15.27
C ARG A 84 -7.81 2.12 -13.79
N ARG A 85 -7.88 0.99 -13.09
CA ARG A 85 -8.19 0.93 -11.65
C ARG A 85 -7.10 1.60 -10.82
N TYR A 86 -5.84 1.35 -11.16
CA TYR A 86 -4.72 2.01 -10.52
C TYR A 86 -4.77 3.53 -10.73
N ASN A 87 -5.01 3.98 -11.95
CA ASN A 87 -5.07 5.39 -12.26
C ASN A 87 -6.22 6.12 -11.55
N GLN A 88 -7.37 5.49 -11.43
CA GLN A 88 -8.48 6.02 -10.65
C GLN A 88 -8.13 6.22 -9.18
N PHE A 89 -7.39 5.28 -8.62
CA PHE A 89 -6.87 5.38 -7.25
C PHE A 89 -5.80 6.45 -7.14
N HIS A 90 -4.78 6.38 -7.98
CA HIS A 90 -3.59 7.21 -7.89
C HIS A 90 -3.86 8.69 -8.15
N GLN A 91 -4.78 9.00 -9.05
CA GLN A 91 -5.07 10.40 -9.42
C GLN A 91 -5.64 11.23 -8.26
N MET A 92 -6.20 10.59 -7.24
CA MET A 92 -6.75 11.27 -6.06
C MET A 92 -5.68 11.58 -5.01
N ILE A 93 -4.49 11.05 -5.15
CA ILE A 93 -3.40 11.22 -4.19
C ILE A 93 -2.67 12.52 -4.47
N GLY A 94 -2.64 13.41 -3.49
CA GLY A 94 -1.86 14.64 -3.55
C GLY A 94 -0.42 14.43 -3.15
N ARG A 95 -0.20 13.66 -2.07
CA ARG A 95 1.12 13.31 -1.58
C ARG A 95 1.11 11.92 -0.97
N ALA A 96 2.15 11.15 -1.24
CA ALA A 96 2.35 9.85 -0.62
C ALA A 96 3.80 9.68 -0.17
N GLU A 97 3.99 9.15 1.01
CA GLU A 97 5.28 8.72 1.53
C GLU A 97 5.20 7.24 1.83
N VAL A 98 6.22 6.48 1.45
CA VAL A 98 6.19 5.03 1.50
C VAL A 98 7.37 4.48 2.29
N GLY A 99 7.14 3.34 2.91
CA GLY A 99 8.18 2.58 3.60
C GLY A 99 7.89 1.09 3.54
N LEU A 100 8.92 0.29 3.68
CA LEU A 100 8.80 -1.15 3.73
C LEU A 100 9.20 -1.63 5.11
N TYR A 101 8.33 -2.40 5.75
CA TYR A 101 8.53 -2.91 7.10
C TYR A 101 8.50 -4.43 7.11
N ARG A 102 9.28 -5.01 8.02
CA ARG A 102 9.28 -6.44 8.31
C ARG A 102 9.11 -6.64 9.80
N PRO A 103 8.61 -7.81 10.24
CA PRO A 103 8.63 -8.13 11.66
C PRO A 103 10.05 -8.09 12.24
N TYR A 104 10.15 -7.65 13.46
CA TYR A 104 11.42 -7.63 14.18
C TYR A 104 11.29 -8.44 15.47
N PRO A 105 12.20 -9.37 15.80
CA PRO A 105 13.33 -9.79 14.96
C PRO A 105 12.87 -10.50 13.68
N ASP A 106 13.60 -10.28 12.58
CA ASP A 106 13.29 -10.94 11.31
C ASP A 106 13.74 -12.41 11.37
N PRO A 107 12.82 -13.39 11.25
CA PRO A 107 13.17 -14.80 11.33
C PRO A 107 14.21 -15.23 10.29
N SER A 108 14.19 -14.62 9.12
CA SER A 108 15.14 -14.94 8.05
C SER A 108 16.54 -14.39 8.28
N GLN A 109 16.73 -13.51 9.25
CA GLN A 109 18.01 -12.83 9.54
C GLN A 109 18.53 -13.08 10.95
N ARG A 110 17.90 -13.97 11.72
CA ARG A 110 18.26 -14.24 13.11
C ARG A 110 19.73 -14.64 13.27
N GLU A 111 20.23 -15.49 12.38
CA GLU A 111 21.60 -15.95 12.42
C GLU A 111 22.59 -14.81 12.18
N ARG A 112 22.25 -13.88 11.29
CA ARG A 112 23.08 -12.71 11.02
C ARG A 112 23.17 -11.78 12.22
N ILE A 113 22.08 -11.61 12.94
CA ILE A 113 22.01 -10.80 14.15
C ILE A 113 22.92 -11.38 15.23
N ALA A 114 23.00 -12.71 15.33
CA ALA A 114 23.82 -13.39 16.32
C ALA A 114 25.34 -13.17 16.12
N PHE A 115 25.77 -12.78 14.95
CA PHE A 115 27.17 -12.52 14.62
C PHE A 115 27.60 -11.05 14.75
N ILE A 116 26.68 -10.20 15.06
CA ILE A 116 26.93 -8.78 15.30
C ILE A 116 27.20 -8.54 16.80
#